data_7704219586ca2990af1f047e3a6b7b40
#
_entry.id   7704219586ca2990af1f047e3a6b7b40
#
_cell.length_a   1.000
_cell.length_b   1.000
_cell.length_c   1.000
_cell.angle_alpha   90.00
_cell.angle_beta   90.00
_cell.angle_gamma   90.00
#
_symmetry.space_group_name_H-M   'P 1'
#
loop_
_entity.id
_entity.type
_entity.pdbx_description
1 polymer ?
#
loop_
_entity_poly.entity_id
_entity_poly.type
_entity_poly.pdbx_seq_one_letter_code
_entity_poly.pdbx_strand_id
1 'polypeptide(L)'
;MKEWDDCSTKCERAYTDNCRNHTAVISSCPNNADCSSFSDCSSKISSWSCISGYKQQGSSCVADVCKIGYIYYTDGKCLPSTNHDGSKTVLGIVVYVTYDGQHGQIMAPWSIDENGNKTNSNRVRMVWSDSASDMSSVPNRPTTSSASTDYDSCGNTDAIVAYSPGVISAAKATRKYAPTSGTNGKWCLPAAGIMTKIYNNQSAIQDAIKKVGGIEFPSICTWSSSESSKEYAWYSSLSASYGLVSHRKKTTCYIRPVLEF
;
A
#
# COMPACT_ATOMS: atom_id res chain seq x y z
N MET A 1 -40.94 18.28 -0.63
CA MET A 1 -39.63 17.92 -1.22
C MET A 1 -39.84 17.79 -2.69
N LYS A 2 -39.21 18.62 -3.52
CA LYS A 2 -39.12 18.36 -4.95
C LYS A 2 -37.95 17.42 -5.18
N GLU A 3 -38.19 16.40 -5.99
CA GLU A 3 -37.15 15.44 -6.38
C GLU A 3 -36.00 16.15 -7.10
N TRP A 4 -34.87 15.56 -6.99
CA TRP A 4 -33.63 15.99 -7.60
C TRP A 4 -33.66 15.80 -9.12
N ASP A 5 -33.39 16.83 -9.86
CA ASP A 5 -32.99 16.65 -11.25
C ASP A 5 -31.55 16.16 -11.27
N ASP A 6 -31.32 15.07 -11.97
CA ASP A 6 -30.00 14.47 -12.18
C ASP A 6 -29.07 15.48 -12.83
N CYS A 7 -28.13 15.96 -12.06
CA CYS A 7 -27.19 17.00 -12.48
C CYS A 7 -25.99 16.40 -13.16
N SER A 8 -26.05 16.18 -14.45
CA SER A 8 -24.91 15.73 -15.23
C SER A 8 -23.84 16.80 -15.48
N THR A 9 -24.13 18.10 -15.28
CA THR A 9 -23.18 19.19 -15.59
C THR A 9 -23.21 20.40 -14.66
N LYS A 10 -24.24 20.57 -13.85
CA LYS A 10 -24.30 21.61 -12.81
C LYS A 10 -25.15 21.09 -11.66
N CYS A 11 -24.59 20.94 -10.48
CA CYS A 11 -25.36 20.55 -9.30
C CYS A 11 -26.30 21.68 -8.88
N GLU A 12 -27.47 21.73 -9.47
CA GLU A 12 -28.57 22.58 -9.01
C GLU A 12 -29.45 21.72 -8.10
N ARG A 13 -29.46 22.03 -6.80
CA ARG A 13 -30.34 21.40 -5.83
C ARG A 13 -31.38 22.39 -5.39
N ALA A 14 -32.65 22.06 -5.52
CA ALA A 14 -33.74 22.83 -4.98
C ALA A 14 -34.12 22.28 -3.60
N TYR A 15 -34.02 23.11 -2.54
CA TYR A 15 -34.46 22.76 -1.20
C TYR A 15 -35.64 23.63 -0.80
N THR A 16 -36.57 23.03 -0.04
CA THR A 16 -37.53 23.80 0.73
C THR A 16 -36.91 24.04 2.10
N ASP A 17 -36.52 25.26 2.39
CA ASP A 17 -35.96 25.65 3.67
C ASP A 17 -37.06 25.95 4.71
N ASN A 18 -36.62 26.32 5.93
CA ASN A 18 -37.53 26.69 7.04
C ASN A 18 -38.30 28.00 6.80
N CYS A 19 -38.12 28.68 5.67
CA CYS A 19 -38.74 29.95 5.34
C CYS A 19 -40.04 29.81 4.57
N ARG A 20 -40.71 28.69 4.63
CA ARG A 20 -42.03 28.41 4.01
C ARG A 20 -42.08 28.76 2.53
N ASN A 21 -42.07 27.77 1.66
CA ASN A 21 -42.19 27.92 0.21
C ASN A 21 -41.01 28.60 -0.53
N HIS A 22 -39.90 28.81 0.14
CA HIS A 22 -38.68 29.26 -0.53
C HIS A 22 -37.94 28.06 -1.07
N THR A 23 -37.57 28.13 -2.35
CA THR A 23 -36.72 27.13 -3.01
C THR A 23 -35.36 27.78 -3.29
N ALA A 24 -34.35 27.33 -2.57
CA ALA A 24 -32.97 27.76 -2.83
C ALA A 24 -32.32 26.89 -3.87
N VAL A 25 -31.67 27.49 -4.86
CA VAL A 25 -30.88 26.80 -5.89
C VAL A 25 -29.41 26.93 -5.53
N ILE A 26 -28.73 25.80 -5.38
CA ILE A 26 -27.31 25.77 -5.08
C ILE A 26 -26.53 25.63 -6.38
N SER A 27 -25.88 26.70 -6.80
CA SER A 27 -25.02 26.72 -7.97
C SER A 27 -23.52 26.59 -7.67
N SER A 28 -23.13 26.60 -6.38
CA SER A 28 -21.73 26.72 -5.95
C SER A 28 -21.23 25.54 -5.09
N CYS A 29 -21.93 24.39 -5.11
CA CYS A 29 -21.44 23.20 -4.41
C CYS A 29 -20.16 22.72 -5.07
N PRO A 30 -19.06 22.56 -4.31
CA PRO A 30 -17.84 21.97 -4.84
C PRO A 30 -18.06 20.56 -5.36
N ASN A 31 -17.34 20.17 -6.41
CA ASN A 31 -17.35 18.78 -6.88
C ASN A 31 -16.96 17.85 -5.73
N ASN A 32 -17.61 16.69 -5.64
CA ASN A 32 -17.38 15.67 -4.60
C ASN A 32 -17.65 16.18 -3.17
N ALA A 33 -18.56 17.16 -3.00
CA ALA A 33 -19.00 17.64 -1.71
C ALA A 33 -20.50 17.36 -1.50
N ASP A 34 -20.87 17.17 -0.24
CA ASP A 34 -22.26 17.18 0.21
C ASP A 34 -22.59 18.57 0.75
N CYS A 35 -23.53 19.26 0.08
CA CYS A 35 -23.96 20.62 0.37
C CYS A 35 -25.42 20.66 0.82
N SER A 36 -25.86 19.71 1.62
CA SER A 36 -27.23 19.58 2.08
C SER A 36 -27.62 20.55 3.18
N SER A 37 -26.67 21.27 3.77
CA SER A 37 -26.91 22.17 4.93
C SER A 37 -26.96 23.65 4.55
N PHE A 38 -27.96 24.36 5.06
CA PHE A 38 -28.17 25.81 4.90
C PHE A 38 -28.24 26.50 6.24
N SER A 39 -27.71 27.71 6.36
CA SER A 39 -27.71 28.48 7.61
C SER A 39 -28.95 29.33 7.82
N ASP A 40 -29.63 29.73 6.77
CA ASP A 40 -30.76 30.64 6.79
C ASP A 40 -31.61 30.53 5.51
N CYS A 41 -32.51 31.45 5.31
CA CYS A 41 -33.36 31.58 4.13
C CYS A 41 -32.61 32.11 2.88
N SER A 42 -31.30 32.21 2.92
CA SER A 42 -30.49 32.56 1.75
C SER A 42 -30.07 31.28 0.99
N SER A 43 -29.77 31.43 -0.26
CA SER A 43 -29.21 30.33 -1.07
C SER A 43 -27.72 30.00 -0.74
N LYS A 44 -27.21 30.55 0.37
CA LYS A 44 -25.83 30.33 0.80
C LYS A 44 -25.71 29.02 1.56
N ILE A 45 -24.74 28.21 1.16
CA ILE A 45 -24.39 26.99 1.85
C ILE A 45 -23.76 27.34 3.20
N SER A 46 -24.38 26.87 4.30
CA SER A 46 -23.88 27.11 5.67
C SER A 46 -22.68 26.25 6.01
N SER A 47 -22.68 25.01 5.51
CA SER A 47 -21.60 24.06 5.69
C SER A 47 -21.63 23.03 4.55
N TRP A 48 -20.49 22.46 4.26
CA TRP A 48 -20.37 21.36 3.35
C TRP A 48 -19.23 20.43 3.80
N SER A 49 -19.31 19.18 3.44
CA SER A 49 -18.27 18.19 3.69
C SER A 49 -17.96 17.42 2.40
N CYS A 50 -16.76 16.92 2.30
CA CYS A 50 -16.43 16.04 1.18
C CYS A 50 -17.10 14.67 1.36
N ILE A 51 -17.53 14.08 0.26
CA ILE A 51 -18.00 12.69 0.27
C ILE A 51 -16.85 11.74 0.63
N SER A 52 -17.18 10.49 0.97
CA SER A 52 -16.16 9.47 1.31
C SER A 52 -15.09 9.37 0.23
N GLY A 53 -13.81 9.25 0.63
CA GLY A 53 -12.66 9.20 -0.28
C GLY A 53 -12.12 10.57 -0.73
N TYR A 54 -12.70 11.67 -0.25
CA TYR A 54 -12.24 13.03 -0.53
C TYR A 54 -12.04 13.83 0.75
N LYS A 55 -11.08 14.76 0.72
CA LYS A 55 -10.83 15.71 1.82
C LYS A 55 -10.93 17.15 1.35
N GLN A 56 -11.29 18.02 2.26
CA GLN A 56 -11.38 19.43 1.99
C GLN A 56 -9.98 20.06 1.82
N GLN A 57 -9.80 20.78 0.72
CA GLN A 57 -8.62 21.60 0.48
C GLN A 57 -9.06 22.97 -0.04
N GLY A 58 -9.04 23.98 0.86
CA GLY A 58 -9.60 25.29 0.57
C GLY A 58 -11.11 25.18 0.32
N SER A 59 -11.55 25.63 -0.86
CA SER A 59 -12.95 25.60 -1.31
C SER A 59 -13.32 24.40 -2.16
N SER A 60 -12.48 23.34 -2.19
CA SER A 60 -12.66 22.18 -3.06
C SER A 60 -12.51 20.88 -2.29
N CYS A 61 -13.09 19.79 -2.80
CA CYS A 61 -12.81 18.43 -2.38
C CYS A 61 -11.79 17.79 -3.30
N VAL A 62 -10.68 17.36 -2.75
CA VAL A 62 -9.63 16.62 -3.46
C VAL A 62 -9.61 15.17 -2.97
N ALA A 63 -9.29 14.24 -3.87
CA ALA A 63 -9.21 12.84 -3.49
C ALA A 63 -8.24 12.63 -2.32
N ASP A 64 -8.70 11.94 -1.28
CA ASP A 64 -7.89 11.55 -0.11
C ASP A 64 -7.24 10.21 -0.39
N VAL A 65 -6.25 10.23 -1.27
CA VAL A 65 -5.59 9.04 -1.80
C VAL A 65 -4.21 8.86 -1.20
N CYS A 66 -3.85 7.61 -1.00
CA CYS A 66 -2.49 7.25 -0.64
C CYS A 66 -1.54 7.49 -1.81
N LYS A 67 -0.28 7.81 -1.51
CA LYS A 67 0.80 7.95 -2.49
C LYS A 67 2.03 7.18 -2.02
N ILE A 68 2.84 6.72 -2.95
CA ILE A 68 4.11 6.05 -2.62
C ILE A 68 4.97 6.97 -1.74
N GLY A 69 5.53 6.41 -0.64
CA GLY A 69 6.27 7.15 0.37
C GLY A 69 5.40 7.73 1.49
N TYR A 70 4.08 7.63 1.43
CA TYR A 70 3.22 7.99 2.56
C TYR A 70 3.31 6.93 3.66
N ILE A 71 3.09 7.36 4.90
CA ILE A 71 2.98 6.47 6.06
C ILE A 71 1.53 6.03 6.18
N TYR A 72 1.31 4.73 6.25
CA TYR A 72 0.00 4.11 6.43
C TYR A 72 -0.17 3.69 7.89
N TYR A 73 -1.31 4.03 8.47
CA TYR A 73 -1.62 3.85 9.88
C TYR A 73 -2.64 2.73 10.12
N THR A 74 -2.73 2.28 11.36
CA THR A 74 -3.67 1.23 11.77
C THR A 74 -5.14 1.63 11.67
N ASP A 75 -5.44 2.93 11.55
CA ASP A 75 -6.79 3.47 11.32
C ASP A 75 -7.21 3.47 9.83
N GLY A 76 -6.40 2.88 8.95
CA GLY A 76 -6.67 2.80 7.51
C GLY A 76 -6.35 4.07 6.73
N LYS A 77 -5.73 5.07 7.35
CA LYS A 77 -5.38 6.34 6.70
C LYS A 77 -3.91 6.38 6.34
N CYS A 78 -3.58 7.17 5.33
CA CYS A 78 -2.21 7.47 4.97
C CYS A 78 -1.94 8.97 4.99
N LEU A 79 -0.74 9.37 5.41
CA LEU A 79 -0.29 10.76 5.43
C LEU A 79 1.10 10.90 4.83
N PRO A 80 1.43 12.05 4.23
CA PRO A 80 2.81 12.37 3.88
C PRO A 80 3.75 12.15 5.07
N SER A 81 4.95 11.66 4.83
CA SER A 81 5.94 11.43 5.90
C SER A 81 6.28 12.69 6.68
N THR A 82 6.19 13.87 6.05
CA THR A 82 6.38 15.18 6.69
C THR A 82 5.33 15.49 7.76
N ASN A 83 4.14 14.87 7.68
CA ASN A 83 3.03 15.09 8.60
C ASN A 83 2.98 14.06 9.74
N HIS A 84 3.96 13.16 9.81
CA HIS A 84 4.05 12.19 10.90
C HIS A 84 4.57 12.87 12.18
N ASP A 85 3.75 12.84 13.22
CA ASP A 85 4.02 13.44 14.53
C ASP A 85 4.15 12.40 15.67
N GLY A 86 4.04 11.11 15.36
CA GLY A 86 4.09 10.02 16.33
C GLY A 86 2.78 9.76 17.09
N SER A 87 1.73 10.54 16.86
CA SER A 87 0.43 10.37 17.54
C SER A 87 -0.35 9.12 17.13
N LYS A 88 -0.05 8.57 15.94
CA LYS A 88 -0.73 7.42 15.37
C LYS A 88 0.19 6.21 15.25
N THR A 89 -0.38 5.02 15.42
CA THR A 89 0.34 3.77 15.24
C THR A 89 0.58 3.48 13.75
N VAL A 90 1.85 3.39 13.38
CA VAL A 90 2.27 3.10 12.00
C VAL A 90 2.06 1.61 11.70
N LEU A 91 1.42 1.32 10.58
CA LEU A 91 1.30 -0.03 10.06
C LEU A 91 2.36 -0.33 8.99
N GLY A 92 2.65 0.61 8.10
CA GLY A 92 3.65 0.45 7.06
C GLY A 92 3.89 1.71 6.24
N ILE A 93 4.72 1.59 5.22
CA ILE A 93 5.02 2.65 4.24
C ILE A 93 4.38 2.24 2.92
N VAL A 94 3.64 3.14 2.29
CA VAL A 94 3.00 2.90 0.98
C VAL A 94 4.08 2.73 -0.09
N VAL A 95 4.09 1.57 -0.76
CA VAL A 95 5.08 1.23 -1.79
C VAL A 95 4.46 1.03 -3.17
N TYR A 96 3.17 0.80 -3.22
CA TYR A 96 2.39 0.67 -4.44
C TYR A 96 0.97 1.18 -4.21
N VAL A 97 0.40 1.84 -5.21
CA VAL A 97 -1.01 2.25 -5.25
C VAL A 97 -1.58 1.98 -6.63
N THR A 98 -2.85 1.61 -6.67
CA THR A 98 -3.65 1.52 -7.89
C THR A 98 -3.93 2.92 -8.45
N TYR A 99 -4.45 2.99 -9.67
CA TYR A 99 -4.72 4.27 -10.33
C TYR A 99 -5.68 5.18 -9.53
N ASP A 100 -6.65 4.59 -8.84
CA ASP A 100 -7.61 5.30 -7.99
C ASP A 100 -7.00 5.75 -6.65
N GLY A 101 -5.83 5.23 -6.27
CA GLY A 101 -5.15 5.51 -4.99
C GLY A 101 -5.86 4.98 -3.75
N GLN A 102 -6.89 4.13 -3.92
CA GLN A 102 -7.67 3.55 -2.83
C GLN A 102 -7.17 2.19 -2.38
N HIS A 103 -6.46 1.50 -3.28
CA HIS A 103 -5.87 0.18 -3.03
C HIS A 103 -4.38 0.21 -3.31
N GLY A 104 -3.65 -0.71 -2.72
CA GLY A 104 -2.23 -0.78 -2.93
C GLY A 104 -1.54 -1.76 -2.00
N GLN A 105 -0.25 -1.57 -1.82
CA GLN A 105 0.54 -2.33 -0.86
C GLN A 105 1.39 -1.40 0.00
N ILE A 106 1.41 -1.69 1.29
CA ILE A 106 2.33 -1.10 2.26
C ILE A 106 3.45 -2.09 2.55
N MET A 107 4.61 -1.59 2.91
CA MET A 107 5.78 -2.38 3.31
C MET A 107 6.11 -2.13 4.77
N ALA A 108 6.49 -3.18 5.49
CA ALA A 108 6.99 -3.07 6.86
C ALA A 108 8.24 -2.16 6.90
N PRO A 109 8.31 -1.18 7.82
CA PRO A 109 9.49 -0.32 7.93
C PRO A 109 10.72 -1.05 8.51
N TRP A 110 10.58 -2.31 8.92
CA TRP A 110 11.64 -3.16 9.49
C TRP A 110 11.84 -4.43 8.69
N SER A 111 13.03 -5.00 8.77
CA SER A 111 13.27 -6.40 8.42
C SER A 111 12.70 -7.31 9.49
N ILE A 112 12.46 -8.57 9.18
CA ILE A 112 11.94 -9.56 10.11
C ILE A 112 12.88 -10.77 10.23
N ASP A 113 12.75 -11.48 11.35
CA ASP A 113 13.40 -12.78 11.56
C ASP A 113 12.51 -13.96 11.09
N GLU A 114 12.99 -15.18 11.28
CA GLU A 114 12.31 -16.43 10.92
C GLU A 114 11.01 -16.68 11.69
N ASN A 115 10.82 -16.00 12.80
CA ASN A 115 9.61 -16.06 13.61
C ASN A 115 8.61 -14.95 13.29
N GLY A 116 8.95 -14.07 12.34
CA GLY A 116 8.14 -12.92 11.99
C GLY A 116 8.29 -11.74 12.95
N ASN A 117 9.28 -11.75 13.85
CA ASN A 117 9.52 -10.60 14.73
C ASN A 117 10.31 -9.53 13.98
N LYS A 118 9.99 -8.26 14.23
CA LYS A 118 10.80 -7.16 13.71
C LYS A 118 12.23 -7.24 14.26
N THR A 119 13.20 -6.98 13.40
CA THR A 119 14.60 -6.89 13.79
C THR A 119 15.06 -5.43 13.79
N ASN A 120 15.95 -5.09 14.71
CA ASN A 120 16.54 -3.75 14.81
C ASN A 120 17.81 -3.61 13.94
N SER A 121 18.07 -4.60 13.09
CA SER A 121 19.21 -4.59 12.17
C SER A 121 18.95 -5.50 10.97
N ASN A 122 19.62 -5.18 9.84
CA ASN A 122 19.63 -6.05 8.68
C ASN A 122 20.63 -7.21 8.88
N ARG A 123 20.32 -8.15 9.78
CA ARG A 123 21.21 -9.29 10.11
C ARG A 123 20.61 -10.65 9.76
N VAL A 124 19.28 -10.77 9.77
CA VAL A 124 18.62 -12.05 9.49
C VAL A 124 18.34 -12.17 8.01
N ARG A 125 18.82 -13.25 7.42
CA ARG A 125 18.63 -13.60 6.01
C ARG A 125 18.07 -15.01 5.91
N MET A 126 17.14 -15.23 5.00
CA MET A 126 16.48 -16.52 4.82
C MET A 126 16.54 -16.98 3.37
N VAL A 127 16.45 -18.30 3.20
CA VAL A 127 16.28 -18.91 1.88
C VAL A 127 14.89 -18.54 1.33
N TRP A 128 14.78 -18.45 0.01
CA TRP A 128 13.49 -18.29 -0.65
C TRP A 128 12.63 -19.55 -0.49
N SER A 129 13.24 -20.71 -0.78
CA SER A 129 12.71 -22.04 -0.50
C SER A 129 13.87 -23.03 -0.31
N ASP A 130 13.58 -24.20 0.27
CA ASP A 130 14.52 -25.32 0.41
C ASP A 130 14.69 -26.13 -0.87
N SER A 131 13.75 -25.97 -1.78
CA SER A 131 13.68 -26.73 -3.02
C SER A 131 14.26 -25.95 -4.20
N ALA A 132 15.04 -26.65 -5.03
CA ALA A 132 15.41 -26.21 -6.36
C ALA A 132 14.37 -26.68 -7.41
N SER A 133 13.15 -26.99 -6.99
CA SER A 133 12.08 -27.46 -7.85
C SER A 133 11.28 -26.29 -8.39
N ASP A 134 10.73 -26.48 -9.58
CA ASP A 134 9.78 -25.58 -10.20
C ASP A 134 8.48 -25.58 -9.37
N MET A 135 8.01 -24.39 -8.99
CA MET A 135 6.76 -24.24 -8.27
C MET A 135 5.64 -23.97 -9.27
N SER A 136 4.99 -25.03 -9.75
CA SER A 136 3.94 -24.92 -10.78
C SER A 136 2.83 -23.91 -10.46
N SER A 137 2.64 -23.59 -9.17
CA SER A 137 1.68 -22.60 -8.70
C SER A 137 2.20 -21.15 -8.71
N VAL A 138 3.51 -20.96 -8.92
CA VAL A 138 4.12 -19.62 -9.08
C VAL A 138 4.60 -19.51 -10.53
N PRO A 139 4.01 -18.64 -11.35
CA PRO A 139 4.40 -18.52 -12.75
C PRO A 139 5.87 -18.13 -12.90
N ASN A 140 6.63 -18.88 -13.71
CA ASN A 140 8.00 -18.53 -14.06
C ASN A 140 8.04 -17.18 -14.80
N ARG A 141 8.90 -16.28 -14.34
CA ARG A 141 9.16 -14.96 -14.93
C ARG A 141 10.62 -14.90 -15.41
N PRO A 142 10.96 -15.44 -16.59
CA PRO A 142 12.35 -15.67 -16.95
C PRO A 142 13.15 -14.42 -17.31
N THR A 143 12.48 -13.28 -17.51
CA THR A 143 13.13 -12.01 -17.86
C THR A 143 12.78 -10.92 -16.85
N THR A 144 13.64 -9.91 -16.72
CA THR A 144 13.39 -8.73 -15.90
C THR A 144 12.08 -8.04 -16.30
N SER A 145 11.78 -7.97 -17.60
CA SER A 145 10.55 -7.39 -18.12
C SER A 145 9.33 -8.16 -17.63
N SER A 146 9.32 -9.50 -17.74
CA SER A 146 8.17 -10.30 -17.24
C SER A 146 8.05 -10.27 -15.72
N ALA A 147 9.18 -10.20 -15.00
CA ALA A 147 9.17 -10.10 -13.54
C ALA A 147 8.65 -8.74 -13.05
N SER A 148 9.02 -7.64 -13.72
CA SER A 148 8.58 -6.28 -13.33
C SER A 148 7.08 -6.03 -13.49
N THR A 149 6.35 -6.92 -14.17
CA THR A 149 4.89 -6.89 -14.32
C THR A 149 4.17 -7.85 -13.36
N ASP A 150 4.89 -8.57 -12.51
CA ASP A 150 4.30 -9.43 -11.49
C ASP A 150 3.98 -8.61 -10.24
N TYR A 151 2.70 -8.45 -9.92
CA TYR A 151 2.20 -7.72 -8.73
C TYR A 151 1.52 -8.64 -7.71
N ASP A 152 1.46 -9.95 -7.96
CA ASP A 152 0.80 -10.90 -7.09
C ASP A 152 1.69 -11.32 -5.91
N SER A 153 1.86 -10.42 -4.96
CA SER A 153 2.66 -10.67 -3.76
C SER A 153 2.10 -11.80 -2.92
N CYS A 154 0.80 -11.80 -2.68
CA CYS A 154 0.16 -12.71 -1.73
C CYS A 154 -0.15 -14.07 -2.33
N GLY A 155 -0.60 -14.16 -3.56
CA GLY A 155 -0.81 -15.43 -4.25
C GLY A 155 0.50 -16.22 -4.42
N ASN A 156 1.56 -15.54 -4.85
CA ASN A 156 2.90 -16.16 -4.92
C ASN A 156 3.38 -16.63 -3.53
N THR A 157 3.18 -15.81 -2.49
CA THR A 157 3.57 -16.17 -1.12
C THR A 157 2.83 -17.41 -0.63
N ASP A 158 1.53 -17.51 -0.85
CA ASP A 158 0.72 -18.67 -0.48
C ASP A 158 1.17 -19.94 -1.22
N ALA A 159 1.45 -19.82 -2.50
CA ALA A 159 1.97 -20.93 -3.29
C ALA A 159 3.32 -21.44 -2.75
N ILE A 160 4.25 -20.53 -2.38
CA ILE A 160 5.54 -20.89 -1.78
C ILE A 160 5.34 -21.58 -0.43
N VAL A 161 4.46 -21.06 0.42
CA VAL A 161 4.16 -21.63 1.73
C VAL A 161 3.56 -23.03 1.62
N ALA A 162 2.65 -23.23 0.69
CA ALA A 162 2.02 -24.54 0.43
C ALA A 162 2.99 -25.57 -0.12
N TYR A 163 3.92 -25.16 -0.97
CA TYR A 163 4.88 -26.05 -1.63
C TYR A 163 5.98 -26.57 -0.68
N SER A 164 6.40 -25.77 0.31
CA SER A 164 7.53 -26.07 1.20
C SER A 164 7.10 -26.24 2.66
N PRO A 165 6.34 -27.28 3.02
CA PRO A 165 5.76 -27.38 4.36
C PRO A 165 6.79 -27.55 5.50
N GLY A 166 7.97 -28.11 5.20
CA GLY A 166 9.01 -28.46 6.20
C GLY A 166 10.02 -27.38 6.55
N VAL A 167 10.15 -26.32 5.76
CA VAL A 167 11.26 -25.37 5.90
C VAL A 167 10.79 -23.98 6.29
N ILE A 168 11.58 -23.29 7.10
CA ILE A 168 11.43 -21.88 7.41
C ILE A 168 11.95 -21.09 6.23
N SER A 169 11.05 -20.67 5.35
CA SER A 169 11.34 -19.85 4.18
C SER A 169 10.98 -18.38 4.40
N ALA A 170 11.51 -17.52 3.55
CA ALA A 170 11.17 -16.11 3.54
C ALA A 170 9.64 -15.87 3.51
N ALA A 171 8.90 -16.61 2.68
CA ALA A 171 7.45 -16.54 2.59
C ALA A 171 6.74 -16.92 3.91
N LYS A 172 7.18 -17.99 4.58
CA LYS A 172 6.60 -18.39 5.86
C LYS A 172 6.85 -17.37 6.96
N ALA A 173 8.03 -16.75 6.98
CA ALA A 173 8.32 -15.70 7.93
C ALA A 173 7.42 -14.49 7.73
N THR A 174 7.12 -14.08 6.48
CA THR A 174 6.19 -12.98 6.24
C THR A 174 4.79 -13.28 6.75
N ARG A 175 4.29 -14.51 6.60
CA ARG A 175 2.98 -14.93 7.13
C ARG A 175 2.91 -14.93 8.66
N LYS A 176 4.04 -15.08 9.35
CA LYS A 176 4.11 -14.96 10.81
C LYS A 176 4.19 -13.51 11.30
N TYR A 177 4.61 -12.57 10.44
CA TYR A 177 4.69 -11.17 10.83
C TYR A 177 3.30 -10.60 11.09
N ALA A 178 3.08 -10.09 12.29
CA ALA A 178 1.80 -9.55 12.73
C ALA A 178 2.01 -8.37 13.69
N PRO A 179 2.31 -7.16 13.18
CA PRO A 179 2.49 -5.98 14.03
C PRO A 179 1.22 -5.59 14.77
N THR A 180 0.07 -6.05 14.30
CA THR A 180 -1.24 -5.95 14.98
C THR A 180 -2.00 -7.27 14.81
N SER A 181 -2.89 -7.60 15.74
CA SER A 181 -3.70 -8.83 15.69
C SER A 181 -4.54 -8.95 14.42
N GLY A 182 -5.01 -7.82 13.88
CA GLY A 182 -5.81 -7.78 12.65
C GLY A 182 -5.03 -8.11 11.37
N THR A 183 -3.69 -8.18 11.43
CA THR A 183 -2.83 -8.45 10.27
C THR A 183 -2.16 -9.83 10.30
N ASN A 184 -2.52 -10.68 11.27
CA ASN A 184 -1.99 -12.03 11.37
C ASN A 184 -2.27 -12.84 10.09
N GLY A 185 -1.24 -13.47 9.54
CA GLY A 185 -1.33 -14.28 8.32
C GLY A 185 -1.53 -13.50 7.01
N LYS A 186 -1.60 -12.16 7.05
CA LYS A 186 -1.91 -11.34 5.86
C LYS A 186 -0.69 -10.75 5.16
N TRP A 187 0.46 -10.71 5.81
CA TRP A 187 1.69 -10.17 5.22
C TRP A 187 2.34 -11.15 4.25
N CYS A 188 2.89 -10.63 3.18
CA CYS A 188 3.41 -11.37 2.04
C CYS A 188 4.84 -10.95 1.70
N LEU A 189 5.57 -11.78 0.97
CA LEU A 189 6.76 -11.32 0.25
C LEU A 189 6.32 -10.41 -0.91
N PRO A 190 6.98 -9.27 -1.14
CA PRO A 190 6.67 -8.41 -2.27
C PRO A 190 6.94 -9.13 -3.59
N ALA A 191 6.03 -9.07 -4.55
CA ALA A 191 6.29 -9.54 -5.91
C ALA A 191 7.35 -8.66 -6.62
N ALA A 192 7.97 -9.16 -7.68
CA ALA A 192 9.06 -8.46 -8.36
C ALA A 192 8.63 -7.10 -8.96
N GLY A 193 7.38 -6.98 -9.41
CA GLY A 193 6.81 -5.70 -9.84
C GLY A 193 6.71 -4.68 -8.69
N ILE A 194 6.35 -5.14 -7.48
CA ILE A 194 6.36 -4.31 -6.28
C ILE A 194 7.79 -3.90 -5.92
N MET A 195 8.76 -4.84 -5.99
CA MET A 195 10.18 -4.51 -5.77
C MET A 195 10.70 -3.46 -6.76
N THR A 196 10.24 -3.51 -8.00
CA THR A 196 10.54 -2.48 -9.02
C THR A 196 9.96 -1.12 -8.62
N LYS A 197 8.72 -1.07 -8.11
CA LYS A 197 8.13 0.17 -7.60
C LYS A 197 8.91 0.74 -6.41
N ILE A 198 9.32 -0.13 -5.48
CA ILE A 198 10.14 0.26 -4.31
C ILE A 198 11.47 0.84 -4.79
N TYR A 199 12.16 0.16 -5.70
CA TYR A 199 13.44 0.60 -6.24
C TYR A 199 13.35 1.96 -6.92
N ASN A 200 12.34 2.16 -7.78
CA ASN A 200 12.14 3.42 -8.51
C ASN A 200 11.73 4.60 -7.61
N ASN A 201 11.25 4.34 -6.39
CA ASN A 201 10.81 5.36 -5.43
C ASN A 201 11.59 5.28 -4.12
N GLN A 202 12.78 4.69 -4.13
CA GLN A 202 13.54 4.37 -2.91
C GLN A 202 13.81 5.60 -2.01
N SER A 203 14.07 6.77 -2.57
CA SER A 203 14.32 7.98 -1.77
C SER A 203 13.12 8.33 -0.89
N ALA A 204 11.94 8.49 -1.48
CA ALA A 204 10.72 8.84 -0.74
C ALA A 204 10.34 7.77 0.30
N ILE A 205 10.54 6.49 -0.05
CA ILE A 205 10.25 5.37 0.84
C ILE A 205 11.27 5.33 2.00
N GLN A 206 12.57 5.54 1.73
CA GLN A 206 13.59 5.58 2.77
C GLN A 206 13.40 6.75 3.73
N ASP A 207 13.03 7.94 3.23
CA ASP A 207 12.72 9.10 4.07
C ASP A 207 11.55 8.80 5.01
N ALA A 208 10.50 8.12 4.52
CA ALA A 208 9.39 7.69 5.35
C ALA A 208 9.82 6.63 6.39
N ILE A 209 10.66 5.66 6.00
CA ILE A 209 11.21 4.66 6.92
C ILE A 209 12.01 5.33 8.05
N LYS A 210 12.89 6.27 7.73
CA LYS A 210 13.67 7.04 8.72
C LYS A 210 12.75 7.80 9.67
N LYS A 211 11.71 8.44 9.12
CA LYS A 211 10.76 9.25 9.89
C LYS A 211 10.02 8.44 10.95
N VAL A 212 9.75 7.16 10.70
CA VAL A 212 9.09 6.26 11.66
C VAL A 212 10.07 5.44 12.52
N GLY A 213 11.36 5.74 12.47
CA GLY A 213 12.39 5.00 13.20
C GLY A 213 12.62 3.57 12.69
N GLY A 214 12.28 3.32 11.43
CA GLY A 214 12.51 2.04 10.77
C GLY A 214 13.96 1.81 10.38
N ILE A 215 14.22 0.67 9.72
CA ILE A 215 15.58 0.29 9.28
C ILE A 215 15.70 0.52 7.78
N GLU A 216 16.73 1.24 7.37
CA GLU A 216 17.04 1.50 5.97
C GLU A 216 17.18 0.19 5.17
N PHE A 217 17.06 0.31 3.85
CA PHE A 217 17.24 -0.84 2.97
C PHE A 217 18.65 -1.42 3.08
N PRO A 218 18.76 -2.76 3.11
CA PRO A 218 20.07 -3.40 3.08
C PRO A 218 20.74 -3.16 1.72
N SER A 219 22.08 -3.07 1.73
CA SER A 219 22.89 -2.89 0.52
C SER A 219 23.01 -4.15 -0.35
N ILE A 220 22.45 -5.26 0.12
CA ILE A 220 22.48 -6.55 -0.58
C ILE A 220 21.05 -7.02 -0.85
N CYS A 221 20.87 -8.27 -1.22
CA CYS A 221 19.62 -8.82 -1.72
C CYS A 221 18.44 -8.78 -0.72
N THR A 222 17.27 -8.39 -1.21
CA THR A 222 15.96 -8.56 -0.55
C THR A 222 15.07 -9.41 -1.45
N TRP A 223 14.55 -10.52 -0.94
CA TRP A 223 13.73 -11.45 -1.73
C TRP A 223 12.43 -10.82 -2.22
N SER A 224 12.06 -11.18 -3.47
CA SER A 224 10.69 -11.08 -3.94
C SER A 224 9.98 -12.45 -3.86
N SER A 225 8.66 -12.47 -4.05
CA SER A 225 7.88 -13.71 -4.15
C SER A 225 7.89 -14.31 -5.57
N SER A 226 8.43 -13.60 -6.55
CA SER A 226 8.40 -14.02 -7.95
C SER A 226 9.49 -15.05 -8.28
N GLU A 227 9.10 -16.12 -8.96
CA GLU A 227 10.02 -17.14 -9.44
C GLU A 227 10.61 -16.74 -10.80
N SER A 228 11.91 -16.97 -10.99
CA SER A 228 12.57 -16.75 -12.29
C SER A 228 12.60 -18.04 -13.10
N SER A 229 12.90 -19.16 -12.44
CA SER A 229 12.97 -20.48 -13.01
C SER A 229 12.97 -21.55 -11.92
N LYS A 230 13.03 -22.80 -12.31
CA LYS A 230 13.11 -23.96 -11.40
C LYS A 230 14.05 -23.73 -10.20
N GLU A 231 15.23 -23.17 -10.43
CA GLU A 231 16.27 -23.02 -9.39
C GLU A 231 16.42 -21.59 -8.88
N TYR A 232 15.83 -20.61 -9.56
CA TYR A 232 16.08 -19.19 -9.32
C TYR A 232 14.80 -18.43 -8.99
N ALA A 233 14.94 -17.46 -8.07
CA ALA A 233 13.91 -16.49 -7.74
C ALA A 233 14.47 -15.06 -7.88
N TRP A 234 13.57 -14.09 -8.00
CA TRP A 234 13.95 -12.70 -8.12
C TRP A 234 14.20 -12.06 -6.75
N TYR A 235 15.21 -11.20 -6.69
CA TYR A 235 15.46 -10.30 -5.58
C TYR A 235 15.78 -8.89 -6.10
N SER A 236 15.76 -7.91 -5.22
CA SER A 236 16.26 -6.57 -5.52
C SER A 236 17.28 -6.14 -4.47
N SER A 237 18.30 -5.41 -4.91
CA SER A 237 19.19 -4.65 -4.03
C SER A 237 18.65 -3.24 -3.92
N LEU A 238 17.83 -3.01 -2.91
CA LEU A 238 17.03 -1.78 -2.77
C LEU A 238 17.85 -0.52 -2.46
N SER A 239 19.12 -0.65 -2.12
CA SER A 239 20.03 0.49 -1.86
C SER A 239 21.19 0.60 -2.86
N ALA A 240 21.32 -0.35 -3.80
CA ALA A 240 22.36 -0.38 -4.81
C ALA A 240 21.82 -0.07 -6.20
N SER A 241 22.69 0.17 -7.16
CA SER A 241 22.32 0.48 -8.55
C SER A 241 21.71 -0.69 -9.34
N TYR A 242 21.45 -1.81 -8.68
CA TYR A 242 20.92 -3.02 -9.30
C TYR A 242 19.44 -3.16 -8.99
N GLY A 243 18.60 -3.07 -10.00
CA GLY A 243 17.17 -3.34 -9.89
C GLY A 243 16.89 -4.81 -9.57
N LEU A 244 16.07 -5.49 -10.39
CA LEU A 244 15.80 -6.91 -10.23
C LEU A 244 16.94 -7.77 -10.73
N VAL A 245 17.33 -8.76 -9.91
CA VAL A 245 18.33 -9.78 -10.24
C VAL A 245 17.79 -11.15 -9.82
N SER A 246 18.04 -12.19 -10.62
CA SER A 246 17.69 -13.56 -10.25
C SER A 246 18.82 -14.24 -9.49
N HIS A 247 18.48 -15.02 -8.46
CA HIS A 247 19.45 -15.77 -7.66
C HIS A 247 18.89 -17.13 -7.26
N ARG A 248 19.80 -18.05 -6.93
CA ARG A 248 19.41 -19.40 -6.49
C ARG A 248 18.53 -19.34 -5.25
N LYS A 249 17.40 -20.06 -5.24
CA LYS A 249 16.42 -20.11 -4.17
C LYS A 249 17.00 -20.46 -2.80
N LYS A 250 18.08 -21.27 -2.78
CA LYS A 250 18.82 -21.67 -1.56
C LYS A 250 19.76 -20.59 -1.02
N THR A 251 19.98 -19.51 -1.73
CA THR A 251 20.74 -18.37 -1.20
C THR A 251 19.92 -17.65 -0.13
N THR A 252 20.57 -16.99 0.80
CA THR A 252 19.90 -16.26 1.86
C THR A 252 19.86 -14.77 1.55
N CYS A 253 18.67 -14.16 1.58
CA CYS A 253 18.46 -12.73 1.42
C CYS A 253 17.59 -12.17 2.55
N TYR A 254 17.55 -10.86 2.67
CA TYR A 254 16.68 -10.15 3.61
C TYR A 254 15.21 -10.26 3.20
N ILE A 255 14.34 -9.93 4.15
CA ILE A 255 12.90 -9.96 3.98
C ILE A 255 12.32 -8.61 4.41
N ARG A 256 11.45 -8.07 3.56
CA ARG A 256 10.63 -6.90 3.84
C ARG A 256 9.18 -7.25 3.51
N PRO A 257 8.36 -7.57 4.50
CA PRO A 257 6.97 -7.92 4.25
C PRO A 257 6.17 -6.77 3.65
N VAL A 258 5.20 -7.12 2.80
CA VAL A 258 4.17 -6.19 2.31
C VAL A 258 2.78 -6.67 2.70
N LEU A 259 1.84 -5.74 2.78
CA LEU A 259 0.44 -5.98 3.10
C LEU A 259 -0.43 -5.20 2.11
N GLU A 260 -1.48 -5.81 1.61
CA GLU A 260 -2.49 -5.15 0.77
C GLU A 260 -3.46 -4.31 1.62
N PHE A 261 -3.89 -3.16 1.07
CA PHE A 261 -4.89 -2.28 1.68
C PHE A 261 -5.90 -1.79 0.64
#